data_fbca06c149c065764910071f4b4fad31
#
_entry.id   fbca06c149c065764910071f4b4fad31
#
_cell.length_a   1.000
_cell.length_b   1.000
_cell.length_c   1.000
_cell.angle_alpha   90.00
_cell.angle_beta   90.00
_cell.angle_gamma   90.00
#
_symmetry.space_group_name_H-M   'P 1'
#
loop_
_entity.id
_entity.type
_entity.pdbx_description
1 polymer ?
#
loop_
_entity_poly.entity_id
_entity_poly.type
_entity_poly.pdbx_seq_one_letter_code
_entity_poly.pdbx_strand_id
1 'polypeptide(L)'
;MTTQLRNDPKKVALASMVGTAIEFFDYYIYAAAAVLVFNTQFFKSGDPVSDELLSLSTLALAFFARPIGSALFGHFGDKIGRKKTLVASLLLMGGSTVMIGLLPNYETIGIWAPVLLCLCRIGQGLGLGGEWGGAALVATENAPEGKRAWYGTFPQLGAPIGLFVANATFFLVSYFLGQDALVEWAWRIPFVSSVLLVAVGLYVRLTLHESHVFVEAEQKGKKLNAPVSVVFTKHLKPMIIGTFIMVATYSLFYIMTAFAQAYSRTAPKLSEAGYALGLGIPANTFTGLLLISAIVFGIFISISGVYADKIGRRKWLIWVTVAVGVLGLTMPFFLENGTPMSVFAFLVIGMAIMGMTFGPMAALLPELFPTEVRYSGASLAYNLASIIGATIAAMISLKINASFGVMGVGIYLAINALMTLLALLASKETKNVDLTQI
;
A
#
# COMPACT_ATOMS: atom_id res chain seq x y z
N MET A 1 2.62 -25.76 33.54
CA MET A 1 3.20 -25.19 32.33
C MET A 1 2.35 -25.63 31.18
N THR A 2 1.39 -24.85 30.76
CA THR A 2 0.61 -25.10 29.54
C THR A 2 1.54 -24.90 28.35
N THR A 3 1.84 -25.96 27.62
CA THR A 3 2.52 -25.90 26.32
C THR A 3 1.73 -24.93 25.43
N GLN A 4 2.18 -23.66 25.33
CA GLN A 4 1.59 -22.71 24.40
C GLN A 4 1.82 -23.28 22.99
N LEU A 5 0.73 -23.58 22.28
CA LEU A 5 0.76 -23.98 20.88
C LEU A 5 1.40 -22.85 20.07
N ARG A 6 2.66 -23.01 19.69
CA ARG A 6 3.34 -22.07 18.76
C ARG A 6 2.74 -22.22 17.39
N ASN A 7 2.44 -21.10 16.77
CA ASN A 7 2.05 -21.09 15.36
C ASN A 7 3.18 -21.66 14.48
N ASP A 8 2.83 -22.42 13.46
CA ASP A 8 3.78 -22.76 12.40
C ASP A 8 4.13 -21.48 11.62
N PRO A 9 5.42 -21.05 11.60
CA PRO A 9 5.81 -19.81 10.94
C PRO A 9 5.40 -19.76 9.46
N LYS A 10 5.43 -20.87 8.74
CA LYS A 10 5.04 -20.93 7.32
C LYS A 10 3.54 -20.68 7.14
N LYS A 11 2.71 -21.28 8.00
CA LYS A 11 1.25 -21.06 7.97
C LYS A 11 0.93 -19.61 8.28
N VAL A 12 1.60 -19.02 9.24
CA VAL A 12 1.44 -17.60 9.61
C VAL A 12 1.83 -16.67 8.46
N ALA A 13 2.98 -16.93 7.83
CA ALA A 13 3.45 -16.14 6.69
C ALA A 13 2.46 -16.18 5.52
N LEU A 14 1.98 -17.39 5.15
CA LEU A 14 0.97 -17.55 4.10
C LEU A 14 -0.36 -16.89 4.47
N ALA A 15 -0.79 -17.01 5.72
CA ALA A 15 -2.00 -16.35 6.21
C ALA A 15 -1.91 -14.82 6.13
N SER A 16 -0.76 -14.25 6.49
CA SER A 16 -0.50 -12.82 6.36
C SER A 16 -0.47 -12.37 4.90
N MET A 17 0.13 -13.15 4.01
CA MET A 17 0.15 -12.87 2.56
C MET A 17 -1.26 -12.88 1.96
N VAL A 18 -2.07 -13.90 2.27
CA VAL A 18 -3.46 -13.99 1.80
C VAL A 18 -4.28 -12.81 2.31
N GLY A 19 -4.16 -12.45 3.59
CA GLY A 19 -4.86 -11.31 4.17
C GLY A 19 -4.54 -10.00 3.46
N THR A 20 -3.26 -9.69 3.28
CA THR A 20 -2.83 -8.46 2.59
C THR A 20 -3.10 -8.49 1.09
N ALA A 21 -3.11 -9.68 0.45
CA ALA A 21 -3.51 -9.78 -0.97
C ALA A 21 -4.99 -9.40 -1.16
N ILE A 22 -5.86 -9.81 -0.24
CA ILE A 22 -7.28 -9.41 -0.23
C ILE A 22 -7.42 -7.91 -0.02
N GLU A 23 -6.66 -7.37 0.94
CA GLU A 23 -6.61 -5.93 1.23
C GLU A 23 -6.23 -5.11 -0.01
N PHE A 24 -5.13 -5.47 -0.66
CA PHE A 24 -4.67 -4.77 -1.85
C PHE A 24 -5.60 -4.99 -3.06
N PHE A 25 -6.21 -6.17 -3.19
CA PHE A 25 -7.24 -6.41 -4.20
C PHE A 25 -8.41 -5.42 -4.04
N ASP A 26 -8.98 -5.32 -2.85
CA ASP A 26 -10.09 -4.40 -2.56
C ASP A 26 -9.72 -2.94 -2.84
N TYR A 27 -8.48 -2.55 -2.54
CA TYR A 27 -7.98 -1.22 -2.84
C TYR A 27 -7.86 -0.97 -4.36
N TYR A 28 -7.30 -1.91 -5.11
CA TYR A 28 -7.06 -1.74 -6.54
C TYR A 28 -8.34 -1.86 -7.39
N ILE A 29 -9.30 -2.70 -7.01
CA ILE A 29 -10.60 -2.72 -7.72
C ILE A 29 -11.33 -1.39 -7.58
N TYR A 30 -11.23 -0.73 -6.41
CA TYR A 30 -11.78 0.61 -6.24
C TYR A 30 -11.07 1.62 -7.14
N ALA A 31 -9.74 1.62 -7.17
CA ALA A 31 -8.97 2.53 -8.00
C ALA A 31 -9.32 2.38 -9.49
N ALA A 32 -9.45 1.14 -9.97
CA ALA A 32 -9.88 0.85 -11.33
C ALA A 32 -11.31 1.35 -11.62
N ALA A 33 -12.26 1.07 -10.71
CA ALA A 33 -13.65 1.49 -10.88
C ALA A 33 -13.79 3.04 -10.80
N ALA A 34 -13.00 3.72 -9.98
CA ALA A 34 -13.02 5.18 -9.90
C ALA A 34 -12.64 5.85 -11.22
N VAL A 35 -11.74 5.22 -11.99
CA VAL A 35 -11.34 5.71 -13.32
C VAL A 35 -12.33 5.31 -14.42
N LEU A 36 -12.86 4.07 -14.36
CA LEU A 36 -13.61 3.47 -15.47
C LEU A 36 -15.13 3.71 -15.38
N VAL A 37 -15.67 3.86 -14.15
CA VAL A 37 -17.11 3.69 -13.92
C VAL A 37 -17.72 4.75 -13.02
N PHE A 38 -17.09 5.12 -11.90
CA PHE A 38 -17.76 5.88 -10.85
C PHE A 38 -18.11 7.31 -11.26
N ASN A 39 -17.36 7.91 -12.17
CA ASN A 39 -17.68 9.21 -12.76
C ASN A 39 -19.05 9.22 -13.43
N THR A 40 -19.48 8.13 -14.06
CA THR A 40 -20.77 8.02 -14.74
C THR A 40 -21.89 7.49 -13.84
N GLN A 41 -21.56 6.64 -12.86
CA GLN A 41 -22.55 5.98 -12.02
C GLN A 41 -22.93 6.75 -10.76
N PHE A 42 -22.00 7.49 -10.17
CA PHE A 42 -22.18 8.11 -8.86
C PHE A 42 -22.15 9.65 -8.89
N PHE A 43 -21.58 10.26 -9.93
CA PHE A 43 -21.43 11.70 -10.02
C PHE A 43 -22.17 12.24 -11.24
N LYS A 44 -22.94 13.32 -11.07
CA LYS A 44 -23.67 14.03 -12.12
C LYS A 44 -23.69 15.52 -11.81
N SER A 45 -22.54 16.19 -11.93
CA SER A 45 -22.40 17.65 -11.75
C SER A 45 -22.90 18.44 -12.96
N GLY A 46 -23.11 17.77 -14.10
CA GLY A 46 -23.41 18.38 -15.39
C GLY A 46 -22.18 18.68 -16.25
N ASP A 47 -20.97 18.43 -15.74
CA ASP A 47 -19.69 18.54 -16.44
C ASP A 47 -18.89 17.25 -16.28
N PRO A 48 -18.60 16.51 -17.37
CA PRO A 48 -17.89 15.24 -17.32
C PRO A 48 -16.50 15.32 -16.67
N VAL A 49 -15.79 16.45 -16.82
CA VAL A 49 -14.47 16.65 -16.22
C VAL A 49 -14.58 16.77 -14.70
N SER A 50 -15.59 17.51 -14.24
CA SER A 50 -15.89 17.62 -12.80
C SER A 50 -16.28 16.28 -12.20
N ASP A 51 -17.08 15.48 -12.90
CA ASP A 51 -17.49 14.15 -12.45
C ASP A 51 -16.30 13.18 -12.32
N GLU A 52 -15.35 13.23 -13.27
CA GLU A 52 -14.12 12.46 -13.21
C GLU A 52 -13.23 12.90 -12.02
N LEU A 53 -13.07 14.22 -11.82
CA LEU A 53 -12.29 14.75 -10.70
C LEU A 53 -12.92 14.41 -9.34
N LEU A 54 -14.25 14.45 -9.23
CA LEU A 54 -14.95 14.03 -8.02
C LEU A 54 -14.76 12.54 -7.74
N SER A 55 -14.88 11.70 -8.77
CA SER A 55 -14.63 10.26 -8.66
C SER A 55 -13.21 9.97 -8.17
N LEU A 56 -12.21 10.57 -8.79
CA LEU A 56 -10.81 10.41 -8.41
C LEU A 56 -10.49 10.96 -7.02
N SER A 57 -11.15 12.05 -6.60
CA SER A 57 -10.95 12.63 -5.28
C SER A 57 -11.41 11.72 -4.14
N THR A 58 -12.33 10.78 -4.41
CA THR A 58 -12.72 9.76 -3.43
C THR A 58 -11.56 8.84 -3.04
N LEU A 59 -10.55 8.68 -3.91
CA LEU A 59 -9.33 7.93 -3.57
C LEU A 59 -8.59 8.59 -2.40
N ALA A 60 -8.56 9.90 -2.34
CA ALA A 60 -7.90 10.65 -1.27
C ALA A 60 -8.56 10.41 0.10
N LEU A 61 -9.88 10.18 0.15
CA LEU A 61 -10.59 9.92 1.42
C LEU A 61 -10.01 8.72 2.17
N ALA A 62 -9.66 7.65 1.45
CA ALA A 62 -9.05 6.49 2.08
C ALA A 62 -7.66 6.81 2.65
N PHE A 63 -6.84 7.61 1.96
CA PHE A 63 -5.52 8.00 2.46
C PHE A 63 -5.61 8.84 3.74
N PHE A 64 -6.59 9.72 3.87
CA PHE A 64 -6.82 10.46 5.10
C PHE A 64 -7.43 9.60 6.21
N ALA A 65 -8.27 8.62 5.87
CA ALA A 65 -8.85 7.71 6.84
C ALA A 65 -7.83 6.68 7.39
N ARG A 66 -6.81 6.31 6.61
CA ARG A 66 -5.80 5.30 7.02
C ARG A 66 -5.03 5.63 8.30
N PRO A 67 -4.48 6.82 8.54
CA PRO A 67 -3.85 7.16 9.81
C PRO A 67 -4.81 7.09 11.00
N ILE A 68 -6.08 7.49 10.81
CA ILE A 68 -7.12 7.36 11.84
C ILE A 68 -7.38 5.87 12.12
N GLY A 69 -7.51 5.07 11.08
CA GLY A 69 -7.65 3.62 11.18
C GLY A 69 -6.44 2.97 11.88
N SER A 70 -5.22 3.39 11.54
CA SER A 70 -4.00 2.87 12.19
C SER A 70 -3.92 3.23 13.67
N ALA A 71 -4.36 4.43 14.05
CA ALA A 71 -4.47 4.82 15.45
C ALA A 71 -5.52 3.97 16.18
N LEU A 72 -6.69 3.80 15.58
CA LEU A 72 -7.80 3.03 16.15
C LEU A 72 -7.43 1.55 16.32
N PHE A 73 -7.09 0.89 15.21
CA PHE A 73 -6.77 -0.55 15.22
C PHE A 73 -5.43 -0.85 15.87
N GLY A 74 -4.44 0.05 15.78
CA GLY A 74 -3.20 -0.06 16.52
C GLY A 74 -3.43 -0.04 18.03
N HIS A 75 -4.24 0.91 18.51
CA HIS A 75 -4.63 0.99 19.91
C HIS A 75 -5.25 -0.32 20.41
N PHE A 76 -6.24 -0.84 19.69
CA PHE A 76 -6.87 -2.09 20.06
C PHE A 76 -5.93 -3.29 19.87
N GLY A 77 -5.09 -3.31 18.85
CA GLY A 77 -4.13 -4.37 18.61
C GLY A 77 -3.09 -4.52 19.72
N ASP A 78 -2.63 -3.40 20.27
CA ASP A 78 -1.72 -3.41 21.43
C ASP A 78 -2.47 -3.67 22.76
N LYS A 79 -3.80 -3.46 22.79
CA LYS A 79 -4.61 -3.62 24.01
C LYS A 79 -5.29 -4.98 24.14
N ILE A 80 -5.86 -5.51 23.08
CA ILE A 80 -6.72 -6.73 23.10
C ILE A 80 -6.18 -7.88 22.24
N GLY A 81 -5.06 -7.66 21.53
CA GLY A 81 -4.37 -8.64 20.71
C GLY A 81 -4.44 -8.39 19.21
N ARG A 82 -3.43 -8.90 18.49
CA ARG A 82 -3.25 -8.70 17.05
C ARG A 82 -4.34 -9.41 16.26
N LYS A 83 -4.64 -10.67 16.60
CA LYS A 83 -5.63 -11.51 15.90
C LYS A 83 -7.02 -10.88 15.87
N LYS A 84 -7.55 -10.47 17.02
CA LYS A 84 -8.90 -9.90 17.12
C LYS A 84 -9.03 -8.61 16.32
N THR A 85 -8.01 -7.80 16.36
CA THR A 85 -7.94 -6.52 15.65
C THR A 85 -7.88 -6.70 14.14
N LEU A 86 -7.08 -7.68 13.66
CA LEU A 86 -7.02 -8.04 12.24
C LEU A 86 -8.35 -8.57 11.70
N VAL A 87 -9.10 -9.33 12.51
CA VAL A 87 -10.44 -9.78 12.12
C VAL A 87 -11.39 -8.59 11.98
N ALA A 88 -11.36 -7.66 12.93
CA ALA A 88 -12.23 -6.48 12.90
C ALA A 88 -11.90 -5.55 11.71
N SER A 89 -10.61 -5.31 11.42
CA SER A 89 -10.19 -4.49 10.29
C SER A 89 -10.58 -5.12 8.94
N LEU A 90 -10.41 -6.44 8.79
CA LEU A 90 -10.86 -7.18 7.61
C LEU A 90 -12.37 -7.07 7.38
N LEU A 91 -13.16 -7.25 8.42
CA LEU A 91 -14.62 -7.16 8.32
C LEU A 91 -15.10 -5.75 7.97
N LEU A 92 -14.47 -4.71 8.54
CA LEU A 92 -14.78 -3.32 8.21
C LEU A 92 -14.43 -3.01 6.75
N MET A 93 -13.21 -3.36 6.33
CA MET A 93 -12.72 -3.09 4.98
C MET A 93 -13.50 -3.88 3.93
N GLY A 94 -13.57 -5.20 4.08
CA GLY A 94 -14.24 -6.08 3.13
C GLY A 94 -15.75 -5.86 3.11
N GLY A 95 -16.38 -5.61 4.26
CA GLY A 95 -17.79 -5.23 4.33
C GLY A 95 -18.06 -3.93 3.58
N SER A 96 -17.21 -2.91 3.74
CA SER A 96 -17.29 -1.66 2.97
C SER A 96 -17.14 -1.91 1.47
N THR A 97 -16.21 -2.79 1.05
CA THR A 97 -16.03 -3.16 -0.35
C THR A 97 -17.26 -3.82 -0.95
N VAL A 98 -17.82 -4.82 -0.27
CA VAL A 98 -19.05 -5.49 -0.72
C VAL A 98 -20.21 -4.51 -0.81
N MET A 99 -20.34 -3.61 0.18
CA MET A 99 -21.39 -2.57 0.18
C MET A 99 -21.27 -1.66 -1.03
N ILE A 100 -20.07 -1.28 -1.47
CA ILE A 100 -19.86 -0.47 -2.69
C ILE A 100 -20.50 -1.19 -3.90
N GLY A 101 -20.28 -2.49 -4.06
CA GLY A 101 -20.86 -3.28 -5.14
C GLY A 101 -22.40 -3.34 -5.12
N LEU A 102 -23.00 -3.12 -3.97
CA LEU A 102 -24.45 -3.14 -3.77
C LEU A 102 -25.12 -1.75 -3.81
N LEU A 103 -24.33 -0.67 -3.86
CA LEU A 103 -24.88 0.69 -3.87
C LEU A 103 -25.73 0.95 -5.10
N PRO A 104 -26.91 1.57 -4.93
CA PRO A 104 -27.65 2.15 -6.04
C PRO A 104 -26.87 3.31 -6.67
N ASN A 105 -27.10 3.55 -7.97
CA ASN A 105 -26.46 4.65 -8.69
C ASN A 105 -27.16 5.99 -8.44
N TYR A 106 -26.57 7.06 -8.99
CA TYR A 106 -27.10 8.43 -8.84
C TYR A 106 -28.54 8.57 -9.39
N GLU A 107 -28.88 7.86 -10.47
CA GLU A 107 -30.23 7.92 -11.07
C GLU A 107 -31.32 7.38 -10.15
N THR A 108 -30.93 6.45 -9.26
CA THR A 108 -31.89 5.81 -8.34
C THR A 108 -32.07 6.59 -7.05
N ILE A 109 -30.97 7.07 -6.42
CA ILE A 109 -31.00 7.69 -5.08
C ILE A 109 -30.39 9.09 -5.02
N GLY A 110 -30.05 9.68 -6.19
CA GLY A 110 -29.52 11.04 -6.29
C GLY A 110 -28.25 11.25 -5.49
N ILE A 111 -28.18 12.36 -4.77
CA ILE A 111 -26.99 12.77 -4.00
C ILE A 111 -26.55 11.76 -2.93
N TRP A 112 -27.43 10.85 -2.50
CA TRP A 112 -27.09 9.81 -1.55
C TRP A 112 -26.13 8.78 -2.13
N ALA A 113 -26.09 8.60 -3.46
CA ALA A 113 -25.19 7.67 -4.12
C ALA A 113 -23.70 8.03 -3.85
N PRO A 114 -23.20 9.23 -4.19
CA PRO A 114 -21.83 9.62 -3.87
C PRO A 114 -21.57 9.74 -2.36
N VAL A 115 -22.54 10.14 -1.54
CA VAL A 115 -22.37 10.20 -0.08
C VAL A 115 -22.12 8.81 0.50
N LEU A 116 -22.92 7.81 0.14
CA LEU A 116 -22.73 6.44 0.60
C LEU A 116 -21.42 5.83 0.06
N LEU A 117 -21.04 6.14 -1.19
CA LEU A 117 -19.76 5.74 -1.76
C LEU A 117 -18.59 6.29 -0.94
N CYS A 118 -18.63 7.59 -0.58
CA CYS A 118 -17.62 8.22 0.27
C CYS A 118 -17.56 7.59 1.67
N LEU A 119 -18.71 7.29 2.28
CA LEU A 119 -18.76 6.63 3.59
C LEU A 119 -18.14 5.22 3.53
N CYS A 120 -18.48 4.43 2.51
CA CYS A 120 -17.84 3.12 2.30
C CYS A 120 -16.32 3.27 2.07
N ARG A 121 -15.90 4.30 1.32
CA ARG A 121 -14.48 4.58 1.08
C ARG A 121 -13.73 4.94 2.36
N ILE A 122 -14.32 5.71 3.25
CA ILE A 122 -13.79 5.98 4.59
C ILE A 122 -13.68 4.68 5.39
N GLY A 123 -14.72 3.84 5.37
CA GLY A 123 -14.70 2.52 6.02
C GLY A 123 -13.57 1.61 5.52
N GLN A 124 -13.36 1.55 4.19
CA GLN A 124 -12.20 0.86 3.60
C GLN A 124 -10.88 1.44 4.11
N GLY A 125 -10.73 2.76 4.09
CA GLY A 125 -9.51 3.43 4.56
C GLY A 125 -9.21 3.16 6.03
N LEU A 126 -10.22 3.21 6.90
CA LEU A 126 -10.07 2.88 8.31
C LEU A 126 -9.59 1.43 8.50
N GLY A 127 -10.26 0.45 7.84
CA GLY A 127 -9.85 -0.95 7.89
C GLY A 127 -8.42 -1.17 7.40
N LEU A 128 -8.09 -0.61 6.24
CA LEU A 128 -6.77 -0.67 5.61
C LEU A 128 -5.66 -0.12 6.53
N GLY A 129 -5.95 0.96 7.28
CA GLY A 129 -5.00 1.55 8.22
C GLY A 129 -4.57 0.62 9.34
N GLY A 130 -5.43 -0.30 9.77
CA GLY A 130 -5.13 -1.29 10.81
C GLY A 130 -4.47 -2.56 10.29
N GLU A 131 -4.71 -2.91 9.06
CA GLU A 131 -4.40 -4.22 8.50
C GLU A 131 -2.90 -4.50 8.38
N TRP A 132 -2.18 -3.61 7.68
CA TRP A 132 -0.77 -3.82 7.36
C TRP A 132 0.10 -4.05 8.60
N GLY A 133 -0.03 -3.20 9.64
CA GLY A 133 0.77 -3.33 10.85
C GLY A 133 0.53 -4.65 11.57
N GLY A 134 -0.73 -5.08 11.64
CA GLY A 134 -1.08 -6.36 12.24
C GLY A 134 -0.53 -7.56 11.47
N ALA A 135 -0.65 -7.55 10.13
CA ALA A 135 -0.12 -8.61 9.27
C ALA A 135 1.41 -8.68 9.35
N ALA A 136 2.10 -7.53 9.34
CA ALA A 136 3.54 -7.44 9.51
C ALA A 136 3.98 -8.02 10.86
N LEU A 137 3.30 -7.66 11.96
CA LEU A 137 3.61 -8.16 13.30
C LEU A 137 3.37 -9.66 13.43
N VAL A 138 2.24 -10.16 12.96
CA VAL A 138 1.93 -11.59 13.02
C VAL A 138 2.99 -12.39 12.26
N ALA A 139 3.44 -11.92 11.09
CA ALA A 139 4.49 -12.59 10.31
C ALA A 139 5.87 -12.53 11.02
N THR A 140 6.27 -11.37 11.53
CA THR A 140 7.62 -11.14 12.07
C THR A 140 7.80 -11.64 13.51
N GLU A 141 6.77 -11.55 14.35
CA GLU A 141 6.80 -12.08 15.73
C GLU A 141 6.78 -13.61 15.78
N ASN A 142 6.26 -14.29 14.76
CA ASN A 142 6.30 -15.75 14.63
C ASN A 142 7.47 -16.25 13.77
N ALA A 143 8.30 -15.36 13.22
CA ALA A 143 9.43 -15.73 12.38
C ALA A 143 10.52 -16.47 13.18
N PRO A 144 11.21 -17.45 12.57
CA PRO A 144 12.41 -18.03 13.15
C PRO A 144 13.49 -16.96 13.33
N GLU A 145 14.38 -17.21 14.33
CA GLU A 145 15.50 -16.32 14.60
C GLU A 145 16.36 -16.08 13.33
N GLY A 146 16.76 -14.82 13.11
CA GLY A 146 17.56 -14.43 11.95
C GLY A 146 16.81 -14.40 10.60
N LYS A 147 15.48 -14.65 10.56
CA LYS A 147 14.67 -14.69 9.33
C LYS A 147 13.48 -13.74 9.34
N ARG A 148 13.48 -12.73 10.19
CA ARG A 148 12.33 -11.80 10.32
C ARG A 148 12.04 -11.02 9.04
N ALA A 149 13.06 -10.50 8.35
CA ALA A 149 12.83 -9.77 7.12
C ALA A 149 12.30 -10.69 6.03
N TRP A 150 12.80 -11.92 5.92
CA TRP A 150 12.27 -12.93 5.00
C TRP A 150 10.79 -13.22 5.26
N TYR A 151 10.41 -13.53 6.50
CA TYR A 151 9.01 -13.79 6.83
C TYR A 151 8.13 -12.53 6.70
N GLY A 152 8.69 -11.36 6.97
CA GLY A 152 8.04 -10.07 6.73
C GLY A 152 7.77 -9.77 5.25
N THR A 153 8.45 -10.44 4.29
CA THR A 153 8.14 -10.26 2.87
C THR A 153 6.79 -10.85 2.47
N PHE A 154 6.29 -11.85 3.17
CA PHE A 154 5.02 -12.48 2.83
C PHE A 154 3.83 -11.51 2.85
N PRO A 155 3.56 -10.73 3.90
CA PRO A 155 2.52 -9.70 3.83
C PRO A 155 2.80 -8.65 2.75
N GLN A 156 4.06 -8.35 2.41
CA GLN A 156 4.38 -7.41 1.35
C GLN A 156 4.08 -7.95 -0.05
N LEU A 157 4.16 -9.26 -0.27
CA LEU A 157 3.76 -9.91 -1.52
C LEU A 157 2.27 -9.75 -1.83
N GLY A 158 1.46 -9.43 -0.83
CA GLY A 158 0.05 -9.09 -1.04
C GLY A 158 -0.15 -7.95 -2.04
N ALA A 159 0.74 -6.95 -2.08
CA ALA A 159 0.61 -5.80 -2.98
C ALA A 159 0.70 -6.19 -4.47
N PRO A 160 1.76 -6.85 -4.98
CA PRO A 160 1.79 -7.29 -6.37
C PRO A 160 0.72 -8.32 -6.71
N ILE A 161 0.37 -9.24 -5.78
CA ILE A 161 -0.69 -10.23 -5.99
C ILE A 161 -2.05 -9.52 -6.13
N GLY A 162 -2.39 -8.62 -5.21
CA GLY A 162 -3.64 -7.86 -5.25
C GLY A 162 -3.75 -7.02 -6.53
N LEU A 163 -2.67 -6.36 -6.94
CA LEU A 163 -2.61 -5.58 -8.19
C LEU A 163 -2.91 -6.46 -9.41
N PHE A 164 -2.25 -7.62 -9.48
CA PHE A 164 -2.43 -8.55 -10.60
C PHE A 164 -3.86 -9.08 -10.64
N VAL A 165 -4.38 -9.59 -9.52
CA VAL A 165 -5.74 -10.18 -9.45
C VAL A 165 -6.81 -9.14 -9.72
N ALA A 166 -6.69 -7.91 -9.21
CA ALA A 166 -7.65 -6.83 -9.47
C ALA A 166 -7.72 -6.47 -10.96
N ASN A 167 -6.57 -6.25 -11.59
CA ASN A 167 -6.54 -5.92 -13.02
C ASN A 167 -7.00 -7.11 -13.90
N ALA A 168 -6.61 -8.34 -13.55
CA ALA A 168 -7.08 -9.53 -14.24
C ALA A 168 -8.60 -9.68 -14.15
N THR A 169 -9.19 -9.39 -12.99
CA THR A 169 -10.65 -9.47 -12.79
C THR A 169 -11.39 -8.47 -13.70
N PHE A 170 -10.97 -7.21 -13.74
CA PHE A 170 -11.56 -6.22 -14.64
C PHE A 170 -11.36 -6.57 -16.12
N PHE A 171 -10.18 -7.07 -16.47
CA PHE A 171 -9.90 -7.55 -17.83
C PHE A 171 -10.83 -8.69 -18.23
N LEU A 172 -10.99 -9.71 -17.38
CA LEU A 172 -11.87 -10.85 -17.66
C LEU A 172 -13.34 -10.43 -17.77
N VAL A 173 -13.81 -9.55 -16.86
CA VAL A 173 -15.17 -9.01 -16.92
C VAL A 173 -15.39 -8.26 -18.24
N SER A 174 -14.46 -7.38 -18.63
CA SER A 174 -14.54 -6.64 -19.89
C SER A 174 -14.47 -7.56 -21.11
N TYR A 175 -13.64 -8.58 -21.08
CA TYR A 175 -13.45 -9.53 -22.17
C TYR A 175 -14.68 -10.41 -22.44
N PHE A 176 -15.28 -10.94 -21.37
CA PHE A 176 -16.43 -11.86 -21.51
C PHE A 176 -17.76 -11.17 -21.63
N LEU A 177 -17.96 -10.02 -20.99
CA LEU A 177 -19.24 -9.33 -20.92
C LEU A 177 -19.29 -8.06 -21.79
N GLY A 178 -18.15 -7.58 -22.27
CA GLY A 178 -18.04 -6.35 -23.04
C GLY A 178 -17.85 -5.10 -22.18
N GLN A 179 -17.37 -4.04 -22.82
CA GLN A 179 -17.07 -2.76 -22.17
C GLN A 179 -18.33 -2.04 -21.68
N ASP A 180 -19.41 -2.11 -22.45
CA ASP A 180 -20.68 -1.46 -22.12
C ASP A 180 -21.28 -2.10 -20.87
N ALA A 181 -21.35 -3.44 -20.83
CA ALA A 181 -21.81 -4.16 -19.64
C ALA A 181 -20.93 -3.89 -18.41
N LEU A 182 -19.62 -3.75 -18.60
CA LEU A 182 -18.69 -3.38 -17.52
C LEU A 182 -19.11 -2.05 -16.88
N VAL A 183 -19.38 -1.03 -17.68
CA VAL A 183 -19.75 0.30 -17.19
C VAL A 183 -21.16 0.32 -16.60
N GLU A 184 -22.11 -0.38 -17.21
CA GLU A 184 -23.51 -0.35 -16.76
C GLU A 184 -23.74 -1.08 -15.45
N TRP A 185 -23.25 -2.33 -15.31
CA TRP A 185 -23.58 -3.17 -14.17
C TRP A 185 -22.45 -4.12 -13.71
N ALA A 186 -21.63 -4.65 -14.65
CA ALA A 186 -20.74 -5.75 -14.36
C ALA A 186 -19.52 -5.32 -13.52
N TRP A 187 -19.25 -4.02 -13.37
CA TRP A 187 -18.28 -3.49 -12.43
C TRP A 187 -18.57 -3.87 -10.96
N ARG A 188 -19.83 -4.26 -10.67
CA ARG A 188 -20.23 -4.73 -9.33
C ARG A 188 -19.67 -6.11 -9.00
N ILE A 189 -19.38 -6.92 -10.02
CA ILE A 189 -18.89 -8.30 -9.84
C ILE A 189 -17.62 -8.36 -9.01
N PRO A 190 -16.53 -7.59 -9.29
CA PRO A 190 -15.33 -7.58 -8.46
C PRO A 190 -15.63 -7.24 -6.99
N PHE A 191 -16.48 -6.24 -6.74
CA PHE A 191 -16.82 -5.79 -5.39
C PHE A 191 -17.64 -6.81 -4.62
N VAL A 192 -18.67 -7.39 -5.22
CA VAL A 192 -19.50 -8.40 -4.57
C VAL A 192 -18.73 -9.70 -4.37
N SER A 193 -17.85 -10.07 -5.32
CA SER A 193 -16.99 -11.25 -5.18
C SER A 193 -15.99 -11.15 -4.02
N SER A 194 -15.69 -9.94 -3.53
CA SER A 194 -14.88 -9.74 -2.32
C SER A 194 -15.46 -10.47 -1.10
N VAL A 195 -16.78 -10.75 -1.06
CA VAL A 195 -17.36 -11.53 0.04
C VAL A 195 -16.67 -12.90 0.18
N LEU A 196 -16.32 -13.54 -0.94
CA LEU A 196 -15.63 -14.84 -0.93
C LEU A 196 -14.19 -14.68 -0.42
N LEU A 197 -13.50 -13.61 -0.82
CA LEU A 197 -12.16 -13.30 -0.36
C LEU A 197 -12.16 -12.98 1.14
N VAL A 198 -13.12 -12.20 1.61
CA VAL A 198 -13.29 -11.89 3.04
C VAL A 198 -13.55 -13.18 3.84
N ALA A 199 -14.41 -14.10 3.33
CA ALA A 199 -14.65 -15.37 3.99
C ALA A 199 -13.37 -16.22 4.10
N VAL A 200 -12.57 -16.28 3.03
CA VAL A 200 -11.25 -16.97 3.04
C VAL A 200 -10.30 -16.30 4.04
N GLY A 201 -10.17 -14.97 4.00
CA GLY A 201 -9.32 -14.22 4.92
C GLY A 201 -9.74 -14.39 6.38
N LEU A 202 -11.05 -14.40 6.65
CA LEU A 202 -11.61 -14.65 7.99
C LEU A 202 -11.29 -16.07 8.48
N TYR A 203 -11.52 -17.08 7.63
CA TYR A 203 -11.19 -18.47 7.94
C TYR A 203 -9.71 -18.62 8.32
N VAL A 204 -8.83 -18.10 7.48
CA VAL A 204 -7.39 -18.18 7.70
C VAL A 204 -6.99 -17.49 9.01
N ARG A 205 -7.55 -16.32 9.35
CA ARG A 205 -7.22 -15.59 10.59
C ARG A 205 -7.79 -16.24 11.84
N LEU A 206 -8.95 -16.84 11.76
CA LEU A 206 -9.54 -17.56 12.89
C LEU A 206 -8.71 -18.79 13.29
N THR A 207 -7.99 -19.41 12.36
CA THR A 207 -7.11 -20.56 12.62
C THR A 207 -5.78 -20.19 13.30
N LEU A 208 -5.36 -18.91 13.30
CA LEU A 208 -4.14 -18.45 13.95
C LEU A 208 -4.32 -18.30 15.46
N HIS A 209 -3.24 -18.56 16.21
CA HIS A 209 -3.14 -18.22 17.62
C HIS A 209 -2.50 -16.83 17.80
N GLU A 210 -2.76 -16.17 18.93
CA GLU A 210 -2.14 -14.88 19.25
C GLU A 210 -0.61 -15.03 19.34
N SER A 211 0.12 -13.95 19.02
CA SER A 211 1.58 -13.93 19.04
C SER A 211 2.13 -14.21 20.44
N HIS A 212 3.15 -15.07 20.54
CA HIS A 212 3.79 -15.38 21.82
C HIS A 212 4.45 -14.15 22.45
N VAL A 213 4.98 -13.23 21.64
CA VAL A 213 5.58 -11.96 22.11
C VAL A 213 4.53 -11.08 22.81
N PHE A 214 3.32 -11.02 22.27
CA PHE A 214 2.22 -10.28 22.87
C PHE A 214 1.77 -10.93 24.18
N VAL A 215 1.58 -12.25 24.21
CA VAL A 215 1.15 -12.99 25.40
C VAL A 215 2.18 -12.86 26.53
N GLU A 216 3.47 -12.93 26.21
CA GLU A 216 4.56 -12.75 27.17
C GLU A 216 4.58 -11.31 27.74
N ALA A 217 4.39 -10.30 26.89
CA ALA A 217 4.30 -8.89 27.34
C ALA A 217 3.09 -8.67 28.26
N GLU A 218 1.94 -9.29 27.95
CA GLU A 218 0.75 -9.25 28.81
C GLU A 218 1.00 -9.90 30.19
N GLN A 219 1.63 -11.07 30.20
CA GLN A 219 1.98 -11.78 31.43
C GLN A 219 2.98 -11.00 32.31
N LYS A 220 3.90 -10.23 31.70
CA LYS A 220 4.85 -9.35 32.40
C LYS A 220 4.22 -8.02 32.85
N GLY A 221 2.93 -7.82 32.68
CA GLY A 221 2.22 -6.58 33.08
C GLY A 221 2.58 -5.34 32.26
N LYS A 222 3.17 -5.51 31.04
CA LYS A 222 3.60 -4.41 30.19
C LYS A 222 2.46 -3.80 29.36
N LYS A 223 1.22 -4.20 29.58
CA LYS A 223 0.05 -3.72 28.84
C LYS A 223 -0.31 -2.29 29.18
N LEU A 224 -0.46 -1.44 28.16
CA LEU A 224 -0.79 -0.03 28.33
C LEU A 224 -2.30 0.22 28.17
N ASN A 225 -2.82 1.20 28.92
CA ASN A 225 -4.22 1.64 28.77
C ASN A 225 -4.44 2.50 27.52
N ALA A 226 -3.44 3.27 27.11
CA ALA A 226 -3.50 4.20 25.98
C ALA A 226 -2.25 4.11 25.08
N PRO A 227 -2.02 3.00 24.33
CA PRO A 227 -0.82 2.80 23.53
C PRO A 227 -0.54 3.93 22.55
N VAL A 228 -1.55 4.40 21.80
CA VAL A 228 -1.41 5.49 20.83
C VAL A 228 -0.91 6.78 21.49
N SER A 229 -1.44 7.17 22.64
CA SER A 229 -0.98 8.35 23.36
C SER A 229 0.50 8.22 23.76
N VAL A 230 0.94 7.01 24.15
CA VAL A 230 2.34 6.73 24.48
C VAL A 230 3.25 6.84 23.26
N VAL A 231 2.79 6.46 22.05
CA VAL A 231 3.55 6.69 20.81
C VAL A 231 3.83 8.17 20.63
N PHE A 232 2.81 9.03 20.74
CA PHE A 232 2.98 10.47 20.53
C PHE A 232 3.78 11.18 21.63
N THR A 233 3.72 10.69 22.86
CA THR A 233 4.39 11.35 24.01
C THR A 233 5.80 10.83 24.27
N LYS A 234 6.05 9.54 24.08
CA LYS A 234 7.33 8.89 24.41
C LYS A 234 8.10 8.35 23.20
N HIS A 235 7.41 8.01 22.11
CA HIS A 235 8.01 7.38 20.92
C HIS A 235 7.81 8.20 19.65
N LEU A 236 7.67 9.52 19.75
CA LEU A 236 7.51 10.43 18.62
C LEU A 236 8.71 10.38 17.65
N LYS A 237 9.93 10.33 18.19
CA LYS A 237 11.17 10.25 17.38
C LYS A 237 11.22 8.98 16.52
N PRO A 238 11.05 7.75 17.04
CA PRO A 238 10.94 6.54 16.23
C PRO A 238 9.81 6.61 15.21
N MET A 239 8.65 7.18 15.54
CA MET A 239 7.52 7.34 14.64
C MET A 239 7.88 8.24 13.46
N ILE A 240 8.49 9.41 13.70
CA ILE A 240 8.94 10.33 12.63
C ILE A 240 9.99 9.65 11.76
N ILE A 241 10.99 9.01 12.36
CA ILE A 241 12.05 8.29 11.62
C ILE A 241 11.41 7.20 10.73
N GLY A 242 10.53 6.36 11.28
CA GLY A 242 9.83 5.32 10.52
C GLY A 242 8.98 5.87 9.38
N THR A 243 8.28 6.99 9.62
CA THR A 243 7.53 7.71 8.58
C THR A 243 8.43 8.10 7.42
N PHE A 244 9.53 8.78 7.67
CA PHE A 244 10.43 9.24 6.60
C PHE A 244 11.21 8.10 5.94
N ILE A 245 11.47 6.99 6.61
CA ILE A 245 12.04 5.77 6.00
C ILE A 245 11.13 5.24 4.87
N MET A 246 9.81 5.37 5.01
CA MET A 246 8.83 4.89 4.02
C MET A 246 8.54 5.86 2.87
N VAL A 247 8.88 7.16 3.00
CA VAL A 247 8.47 8.19 2.03
C VAL A 247 8.94 7.89 0.61
N ALA A 248 10.23 7.56 0.41
CA ALA A 248 10.77 7.25 -0.92
C ALA A 248 10.09 6.03 -1.54
N THR A 249 9.77 5.02 -0.75
CA THR A 249 9.07 3.80 -1.19
C THR A 249 7.69 4.13 -1.75
N TYR A 250 6.90 4.93 -1.03
CA TYR A 250 5.60 5.37 -1.51
C TYR A 250 5.70 6.26 -2.75
N SER A 251 6.63 7.24 -2.73
CA SER A 251 6.81 8.15 -3.88
C SER A 251 7.20 7.39 -5.14
N LEU A 252 8.13 6.44 -5.04
CA LEU A 252 8.52 5.60 -6.17
C LEU A 252 7.33 4.81 -6.72
N PHE A 253 6.54 4.16 -5.85
CA PHE A 253 5.38 3.38 -6.29
C PHE A 253 4.36 4.23 -7.05
N TYR A 254 4.01 5.41 -6.53
CA TYR A 254 3.01 6.26 -7.17
C TYR A 254 3.53 7.01 -8.40
N ILE A 255 4.83 7.30 -8.47
CA ILE A 255 5.44 7.79 -9.71
C ILE A 255 5.35 6.72 -10.80
N MET A 256 5.56 5.45 -10.48
CA MET A 256 5.48 4.37 -11.47
C MET A 256 4.07 3.99 -11.85
N THR A 257 3.13 3.98 -10.92
CA THR A 257 1.76 3.51 -11.15
C THR A 257 0.81 4.65 -11.54
N ALA A 258 0.90 5.83 -10.93
CA ALA A 258 0.02 6.96 -11.20
C ALA A 258 0.62 7.93 -12.23
N PHE A 259 1.80 8.49 -11.95
CA PHE A 259 2.41 9.47 -12.86
C PHE A 259 2.80 8.85 -14.21
N ALA A 260 3.57 7.74 -14.22
CA ALA A 260 4.02 7.13 -15.46
C ALA A 260 2.83 6.61 -16.30
N GLN A 261 1.76 6.14 -15.65
CA GLN A 261 0.53 5.75 -16.34
C GLN A 261 -0.15 6.95 -17.01
N ALA A 262 -0.36 8.04 -16.27
CA ALA A 262 -1.00 9.24 -16.80
C ALA A 262 -0.13 9.86 -17.92
N TYR A 263 1.16 10.03 -17.69
CA TYR A 263 2.11 10.57 -18.65
C TYR A 263 2.17 9.72 -19.93
N SER A 264 2.25 8.39 -19.80
CA SER A 264 2.32 7.51 -20.96
C SER A 264 1.06 7.54 -21.83
N ARG A 265 -0.13 7.69 -21.21
CA ARG A 265 -1.42 7.66 -21.91
C ARG A 265 -1.85 9.01 -22.48
N THR A 266 -1.42 10.11 -21.88
CA THR A 266 -1.75 11.45 -22.34
C THR A 266 -1.23 11.66 -23.76
N ALA A 267 -2.04 12.28 -24.63
CA ALA A 267 -1.65 12.60 -26.00
C ALA A 267 -0.38 13.47 -26.01
N PRO A 268 0.52 13.29 -26.98
CA PRO A 268 1.73 14.08 -27.09
C PRO A 268 1.39 15.55 -27.40
N LYS A 269 1.51 16.38 -26.38
CA LYS A 269 1.35 17.84 -26.42
C LYS A 269 2.45 18.47 -25.57
N LEU A 270 2.76 19.71 -25.87
CA LEU A 270 3.68 20.50 -25.05
C LEU A 270 2.90 21.34 -24.04
N SER A 271 3.47 21.51 -22.85
CA SER A 271 3.00 22.48 -21.88
C SER A 271 3.33 23.90 -22.33
N GLU A 272 2.80 24.90 -21.63
CA GLU A 272 3.17 26.31 -21.85
C GLU A 272 4.69 26.55 -21.63
N ALA A 273 5.32 25.77 -20.78
CA ALA A 273 6.76 25.78 -20.55
C ALA A 273 7.57 24.98 -21.56
N GLY A 274 6.92 24.35 -22.58
CA GLY A 274 7.58 23.62 -23.65
C GLY A 274 7.93 22.16 -23.35
N TYR A 275 7.47 21.62 -22.22
CA TYR A 275 7.72 20.20 -21.84
C TYR A 275 6.64 19.27 -22.36
N ALA A 276 7.03 18.03 -22.70
CA ALA A 276 6.08 16.99 -23.11
C ALA A 276 5.10 16.64 -21.97
N LEU A 277 3.81 16.67 -22.26
CA LEU A 277 2.74 16.33 -21.32
C LEU A 277 2.38 14.84 -21.37
N GLY A 278 2.77 14.13 -22.44
CA GLY A 278 2.48 12.73 -22.58
C GLY A 278 3.13 12.08 -23.81
N LEU A 279 2.98 10.76 -23.91
CA LEU A 279 3.60 9.92 -24.94
C LEU A 279 2.59 9.35 -25.94
N GLY A 280 1.29 9.35 -25.65
CA GLY A 280 0.25 8.76 -26.49
C GLY A 280 0.28 7.23 -26.57
N ILE A 281 0.86 6.56 -25.60
CA ILE A 281 0.89 5.08 -25.53
C ILE A 281 -0.51 4.57 -25.19
N PRO A 282 -1.05 3.58 -25.94
CA PRO A 282 -2.35 3.01 -25.63
C PRO A 282 -2.44 2.45 -24.20
N ALA A 283 -3.59 2.67 -23.56
CA ALA A 283 -3.83 2.26 -22.17
C ALA A 283 -3.56 0.76 -21.94
N ASN A 284 -4.03 -0.09 -22.85
CA ASN A 284 -3.84 -1.54 -22.75
C ASN A 284 -2.37 -1.94 -22.81
N THR A 285 -1.57 -1.25 -23.64
CA THR A 285 -0.12 -1.46 -23.73
C THR A 285 0.53 -1.13 -22.42
N PHE A 286 0.29 0.06 -21.85
CA PHE A 286 0.86 0.44 -20.55
C PHE A 286 0.45 -0.53 -19.44
N THR A 287 -0.83 -0.91 -19.37
CA THR A 287 -1.33 -1.84 -18.35
C THR A 287 -0.64 -3.21 -18.48
N GLY A 288 -0.43 -3.72 -19.68
CA GLY A 288 0.31 -4.95 -19.91
C GLY A 288 1.77 -4.87 -19.42
N LEU A 289 2.46 -3.77 -19.73
CA LEU A 289 3.83 -3.53 -19.26
C LEU A 289 3.91 -3.45 -17.72
N LEU A 290 2.94 -2.77 -17.11
CA LEU A 290 2.83 -2.65 -15.66
C LEU A 290 2.60 -4.00 -14.98
N LEU A 291 1.72 -4.86 -15.53
CA LEU A 291 1.45 -6.19 -14.99
C LEU A 291 2.69 -7.10 -15.01
N ILE A 292 3.45 -7.08 -16.12
CA ILE A 292 4.72 -7.83 -16.19
C ILE A 292 5.71 -7.29 -15.15
N SER A 293 5.79 -5.97 -15.00
CA SER A 293 6.68 -5.32 -14.04
C SER A 293 6.26 -5.62 -12.57
N ALA A 294 4.97 -5.85 -12.31
CA ALA A 294 4.49 -6.25 -10.99
C ALA A 294 5.01 -7.64 -10.56
N ILE A 295 5.27 -8.54 -11.50
CA ILE A 295 5.91 -9.83 -11.21
C ILE A 295 7.35 -9.58 -10.72
N VAL A 296 8.07 -8.69 -11.38
CA VAL A 296 9.42 -8.27 -10.97
C VAL A 296 9.40 -7.67 -9.56
N PHE A 297 8.40 -6.85 -9.26
CA PHE A 297 8.18 -6.30 -7.91
C PHE A 297 8.09 -7.41 -6.86
N GLY A 298 7.26 -8.42 -7.08
CA GLY A 298 7.13 -9.57 -6.16
C GLY A 298 8.43 -10.37 -5.97
N ILE A 299 9.17 -10.62 -7.06
CA ILE A 299 10.47 -11.33 -6.99
C ILE A 299 11.46 -10.55 -6.13
N PHE A 300 11.59 -9.24 -6.35
CA PHE A 300 12.56 -8.42 -5.62
C PHE A 300 12.14 -8.12 -4.18
N ILE A 301 10.86 -8.15 -3.82
CA ILE A 301 10.42 -8.21 -2.42
C ILE A 301 11.06 -9.40 -1.71
N SER A 302 10.95 -10.59 -2.30
CA SER A 302 11.47 -11.83 -1.71
C SER A 302 13.00 -11.82 -1.60
N ILE A 303 13.69 -11.41 -2.66
CA ILE A 303 15.17 -11.27 -2.67
C ILE A 303 15.60 -10.31 -1.56
N SER A 304 14.94 -9.19 -1.42
CA SER A 304 15.25 -8.14 -0.45
C SER A 304 15.15 -8.63 1.00
N GLY A 305 14.16 -9.45 1.34
CA GLY A 305 14.04 -10.05 2.66
C GLY A 305 15.26 -10.87 3.05
N VAL A 306 15.77 -11.70 2.10
CA VAL A 306 16.97 -12.52 2.33
C VAL A 306 18.21 -11.65 2.57
N TYR A 307 18.42 -10.62 1.74
CA TYR A 307 19.58 -9.74 1.89
C TYR A 307 19.49 -8.88 3.15
N ALA A 308 18.32 -8.38 3.51
CA ALA A 308 18.11 -7.61 4.73
C ALA A 308 18.37 -8.47 5.99
N ASP A 309 18.06 -9.76 5.97
CA ASP A 309 18.42 -10.67 7.06
C ASP A 309 19.93 -10.94 7.13
N LYS A 310 20.62 -11.00 5.97
CA LYS A 310 22.08 -11.27 5.91
C LYS A 310 22.91 -10.06 6.33
N ILE A 311 22.68 -8.89 5.74
CA ILE A 311 23.55 -7.72 5.89
C ILE A 311 23.03 -6.63 6.82
N GLY A 312 21.77 -6.74 7.24
CA GLY A 312 21.07 -5.77 8.09
C GLY A 312 20.06 -4.92 7.32
N ARG A 313 18.96 -4.52 8.00
CA ARG A 313 17.85 -3.75 7.41
C ARG A 313 18.31 -2.37 6.98
N ARG A 314 18.96 -1.64 7.92
CA ARG A 314 19.44 -0.27 7.69
C ARG A 314 20.46 -0.22 6.57
N LYS A 315 21.48 -1.07 6.61
CA LYS A 315 22.55 -1.11 5.61
C LYS A 315 22.02 -1.43 4.21
N TRP A 316 21.14 -2.42 4.08
CA TRP A 316 20.48 -2.76 2.82
C TRP A 316 19.69 -1.59 2.26
N LEU A 317 18.82 -0.98 3.08
CA LEU A 317 17.94 0.11 2.65
C LEU A 317 18.70 1.39 2.27
N ILE A 318 19.85 1.68 2.90
CA ILE A 318 20.70 2.80 2.48
C ILE A 318 21.14 2.64 1.01
N TRP A 319 21.62 1.46 0.63
CA TRP A 319 22.02 1.20 -0.76
C TRP A 319 20.86 1.31 -1.73
N VAL A 320 19.73 0.72 -1.37
CA VAL A 320 18.56 0.74 -2.24
C VAL A 320 17.97 2.16 -2.35
N THR A 321 17.98 2.93 -1.28
CA THR A 321 17.51 4.34 -1.30
C THR A 321 18.38 5.21 -2.20
N VAL A 322 19.69 4.99 -2.23
CA VAL A 322 20.57 5.65 -3.22
C VAL A 322 20.17 5.28 -4.65
N ALA A 323 19.85 4.00 -4.90
CA ALA A 323 19.35 3.56 -6.21
C ALA A 323 18.03 4.24 -6.60
N VAL A 324 17.11 4.49 -5.64
CA VAL A 324 15.89 5.30 -5.89
C VAL A 324 16.24 6.70 -6.36
N GLY A 325 17.18 7.36 -5.69
CA GLY A 325 17.64 8.71 -6.06
C GLY A 325 18.26 8.74 -7.47
N VAL A 326 19.10 7.75 -7.80
CA VAL A 326 19.72 7.61 -9.13
C VAL A 326 18.64 7.36 -10.20
N LEU A 327 17.68 6.49 -9.94
CA LEU A 327 16.56 6.25 -10.86
C LEU A 327 15.77 7.55 -11.11
N GLY A 328 15.51 8.35 -10.07
CA GLY A 328 14.85 9.65 -10.23
C GLY A 328 15.62 10.55 -11.20
N LEU A 329 16.91 10.73 -11.00
CA LEU A 329 17.75 11.59 -11.84
C LEU A 329 17.92 11.06 -13.27
N THR A 330 17.70 9.77 -13.50
CA THR A 330 17.79 9.14 -14.83
C THR A 330 16.43 8.97 -15.52
N MET A 331 15.31 9.40 -14.88
CA MET A 331 13.97 9.30 -15.48
C MET A 331 13.83 9.84 -16.90
N PRO A 332 14.41 11.01 -17.26
CA PRO A 332 14.29 11.55 -18.61
C PRO A 332 14.84 10.60 -19.67
N PHE A 333 15.95 9.90 -19.37
CA PHE A 333 16.53 8.93 -20.29
C PHE A 333 15.55 7.84 -20.72
N PHE A 334 14.65 7.43 -19.84
CA PHE A 334 13.64 6.40 -20.11
C PHE A 334 12.35 6.98 -20.70
N LEU A 335 11.83 8.06 -20.11
CA LEU A 335 10.48 8.53 -20.41
C LEU A 335 10.43 9.53 -21.55
N GLU A 336 11.48 10.32 -21.80
CA GLU A 336 11.52 11.27 -22.92
C GLU A 336 11.77 10.60 -24.27
N ASN A 337 12.27 9.35 -24.31
CA ASN A 337 12.43 8.58 -25.52
C ASN A 337 11.09 8.17 -26.20
N GLY A 338 9.99 8.22 -25.44
CA GLY A 338 8.63 8.06 -25.95
C GLY A 338 8.25 6.66 -26.46
N THR A 339 9.12 5.65 -26.34
CA THR A 339 8.84 4.30 -26.81
C THR A 339 8.25 3.40 -25.72
N PRO A 340 7.33 2.48 -26.05
CA PRO A 340 6.83 1.52 -25.08
C PRO A 340 7.94 0.70 -24.40
N MET A 341 9.03 0.40 -25.13
CA MET A 341 10.16 -0.37 -24.60
C MET A 341 10.96 0.43 -23.57
N SER A 342 11.17 1.73 -23.76
CA SER A 342 11.86 2.58 -22.78
C SER A 342 11.02 2.76 -21.51
N VAL A 343 9.70 2.93 -21.64
CA VAL A 343 8.76 2.93 -20.52
C VAL A 343 8.80 1.59 -19.77
N PHE A 344 8.82 0.48 -20.51
CA PHE A 344 8.92 -0.85 -19.90
C PHE A 344 10.22 -1.02 -19.11
N ALA A 345 11.35 -0.59 -19.65
CA ALA A 345 12.63 -0.62 -18.93
C ALA A 345 12.57 0.20 -17.63
N PHE A 346 11.96 1.39 -17.67
CA PHE A 346 11.72 2.21 -16.47
C PHE A 346 10.89 1.47 -15.44
N LEU A 347 9.75 0.88 -15.87
CA LEU A 347 8.86 0.14 -14.98
C LEU A 347 9.54 -1.08 -14.36
N VAL A 348 10.28 -1.86 -15.13
CA VAL A 348 10.98 -3.07 -14.64
C VAL A 348 12.05 -2.70 -13.61
N ILE A 349 12.91 -1.72 -13.92
CA ILE A 349 13.98 -1.28 -13.01
C ILE A 349 13.36 -0.66 -11.75
N GLY A 350 12.39 0.21 -11.91
CA GLY A 350 11.74 0.87 -10.79
C GLY A 350 10.98 -0.12 -9.90
N MET A 351 10.25 -1.09 -10.47
CA MET A 351 9.55 -2.12 -9.69
C MET A 351 10.51 -3.09 -8.99
N ALA A 352 11.68 -3.36 -9.57
CA ALA A 352 12.75 -4.08 -8.90
C ALA A 352 13.24 -3.31 -7.67
N ILE A 353 13.58 -2.02 -7.84
CA ILE A 353 14.01 -1.15 -6.74
C ILE A 353 12.90 -1.00 -5.70
N MET A 354 11.64 -0.87 -6.14
CA MET A 354 10.46 -0.82 -5.26
C MET A 354 10.37 -2.08 -4.40
N GLY A 355 10.54 -3.27 -4.98
CA GLY A 355 10.58 -4.53 -4.23
C GLY A 355 11.70 -4.56 -3.20
N MET A 356 12.87 -4.05 -3.58
CA MET A 356 14.03 -3.96 -2.68
C MET A 356 13.84 -2.99 -1.52
N THR A 357 13.09 -1.90 -1.69
CA THR A 357 12.76 -0.99 -0.56
C THR A 357 11.64 -1.56 0.29
N PHE A 358 10.58 -2.10 -0.34
CA PHE A 358 9.35 -2.48 0.34
C PHE A 358 9.49 -3.76 1.16
N GLY A 359 10.26 -4.75 0.69
CA GLY A 359 10.39 -6.06 1.34
C GLY A 359 10.76 -6.01 2.82
N PRO A 360 11.83 -5.31 3.24
CA PRO A 360 12.28 -5.29 4.63
C PRO A 360 11.41 -4.45 5.57
N MET A 361 10.51 -3.61 5.06
CA MET A 361 9.76 -2.64 5.87
C MET A 361 8.86 -3.30 6.90
N ALA A 362 8.29 -4.47 6.58
CA ALA A 362 7.47 -5.22 7.51
C ALA A 362 8.24 -5.73 8.76
N ALA A 363 9.57 -5.87 8.65
CA ALA A 363 10.42 -6.15 9.81
C ALA A 363 10.94 -4.85 10.46
N LEU A 364 11.48 -3.93 9.67
CA LEU A 364 12.14 -2.73 10.18
C LEU A 364 11.20 -1.84 10.97
N LEU A 365 10.02 -1.51 10.44
CA LEU A 365 9.13 -0.55 11.11
C LEU A 365 8.67 -1.04 12.50
N PRO A 366 8.21 -2.29 12.69
CA PRO A 366 7.91 -2.81 14.02
C PRO A 366 9.13 -2.86 14.96
N GLU A 367 10.33 -3.16 14.43
CA GLU A 367 11.56 -3.23 15.22
C GLU A 367 12.01 -1.86 15.80
N LEU A 368 11.41 -0.75 15.37
CA LEU A 368 11.66 0.59 15.93
C LEU A 368 10.91 0.84 17.26
N PHE A 369 9.94 -0.01 17.62
CA PHE A 369 9.04 0.24 18.75
C PHE A 369 9.04 -0.90 19.75
N PRO A 370 8.92 -0.57 21.06
CA PRO A 370 8.73 -1.58 22.08
C PRO A 370 7.37 -2.29 21.92
N THR A 371 7.31 -3.51 22.46
CA THR A 371 6.18 -4.44 22.25
C THR A 371 4.82 -3.82 22.62
N GLU A 372 4.78 -2.97 23.65
CA GLU A 372 3.56 -2.34 24.19
C GLU A 372 2.89 -1.34 23.24
N VAL A 373 3.64 -0.78 22.29
CA VAL A 373 3.17 0.24 21.32
C VAL A 373 3.55 -0.11 19.89
N ARG A 374 4.01 -1.32 19.65
CA ARG A 374 4.59 -1.74 18.36
C ARG A 374 3.58 -1.70 17.22
N TYR A 375 2.38 -2.18 17.47
CA TYR A 375 1.32 -2.13 16.46
C TYR A 375 0.94 -0.68 16.15
N SER A 376 0.64 0.11 17.15
CA SER A 376 0.29 1.53 16.98
C SER A 376 1.40 2.31 16.27
N GLY A 377 2.65 2.15 16.74
CA GLY A 377 3.79 2.88 16.21
C GLY A 377 4.12 2.53 14.76
N ALA A 378 4.20 1.23 14.42
CA ALA A 378 4.50 0.77 13.08
C ALA A 378 3.40 1.15 12.08
N SER A 379 2.12 0.95 12.46
CA SER A 379 0.98 1.30 11.62
C SER A 379 0.88 2.80 11.36
N LEU A 380 1.09 3.63 12.38
CA LEU A 380 1.09 5.09 12.23
C LEU A 380 2.23 5.56 11.32
N ALA A 381 3.45 5.07 11.54
CA ALA A 381 4.60 5.43 10.71
C ALA A 381 4.35 5.08 9.24
N TYR A 382 3.86 3.86 8.96
CA TYR A 382 3.52 3.40 7.62
C TYR A 382 2.45 4.26 6.94
N ASN A 383 1.35 4.54 7.64
CA ASN A 383 0.22 5.26 7.05
C ASN A 383 0.42 6.78 6.97
N LEU A 384 1.18 7.39 7.89
CA LEU A 384 1.59 8.80 7.77
C LEU A 384 2.52 9.01 6.57
N ALA A 385 3.44 8.07 6.32
CA ALA A 385 4.28 8.11 5.13
C ALA A 385 3.49 8.07 3.82
N SER A 386 2.33 7.40 3.80
CA SER A 386 1.47 7.35 2.61
C SER A 386 0.86 8.71 2.25
N ILE A 387 0.59 9.57 3.22
CA ILE A 387 0.14 10.94 2.92
C ILE A 387 1.24 11.72 2.20
N ILE A 388 2.46 11.67 2.74
CA ILE A 388 3.60 12.43 2.21
C ILE A 388 4.08 11.84 0.88
N GLY A 389 4.31 10.52 0.83
CA GLY A 389 4.92 9.85 -0.30
C GLY A 389 3.93 9.44 -1.40
N ALA A 390 2.66 9.15 -1.06
CA ALA A 390 1.68 8.65 -2.02
C ALA A 390 0.76 9.76 -2.52
N THR A 391 0.02 10.41 -1.59
CA THR A 391 -0.99 11.41 -1.97
C THR A 391 -0.35 12.61 -2.65
N ILE A 392 0.71 13.16 -2.05
CA ILE A 392 1.42 14.32 -2.60
C ILE A 392 2.06 13.94 -3.94
N ALA A 393 2.76 12.80 -4.03
CA ALA A 393 3.39 12.38 -5.28
C ALA A 393 2.39 12.24 -6.44
N ALA A 394 1.26 11.59 -6.21
CA ALA A 394 0.23 11.42 -7.23
C ALA A 394 -0.37 12.75 -7.69
N MET A 395 -0.60 13.70 -6.76
CA MET A 395 -1.24 14.98 -7.08
C MET A 395 -0.32 15.98 -7.77
N ILE A 396 0.97 16.04 -7.40
CA ILE A 396 1.85 17.11 -7.85
C ILE A 396 2.76 16.71 -9.01
N SER A 397 3.00 15.40 -9.26
CA SER A 397 3.94 14.96 -10.29
C SER A 397 3.57 15.45 -11.69
N LEU A 398 2.28 15.43 -12.05
CA LEU A 398 1.81 15.96 -13.33
C LEU A 398 2.01 17.47 -13.46
N LYS A 399 1.79 18.23 -12.38
CA LYS A 399 2.04 19.67 -12.36
C LYS A 399 3.53 19.99 -12.45
N ILE A 400 4.36 19.23 -11.73
CA ILE A 400 5.83 19.35 -11.82
C ILE A 400 6.28 19.04 -13.25
N ASN A 401 5.74 17.98 -13.88
CA ASN A 401 6.07 17.66 -15.27
C ASN A 401 5.67 18.80 -16.22
N ALA A 402 4.53 19.39 -16.06
CA ALA A 402 4.08 20.50 -16.91
C ALA A 402 4.99 21.74 -16.80
N SER A 403 5.58 22.00 -15.63
CA SER A 403 6.41 23.18 -15.36
C SER A 403 7.92 22.95 -15.53
N PHE A 404 8.39 21.74 -15.25
CA PHE A 404 9.83 21.40 -15.14
C PHE A 404 10.21 20.12 -15.90
N GLY A 405 9.28 19.53 -16.64
CA GLY A 405 9.51 18.28 -17.39
C GLY A 405 9.67 17.05 -16.50
N VAL A 406 9.98 15.91 -17.12
CA VAL A 406 10.23 14.64 -16.44
C VAL A 406 11.39 14.75 -15.45
N MET A 407 12.40 15.56 -15.74
CA MET A 407 13.52 15.83 -14.83
C MET A 407 13.03 16.44 -13.51
N GLY A 408 12.05 17.34 -13.55
CA GLY A 408 11.45 17.90 -12.33
C GLY A 408 10.82 16.83 -11.43
N VAL A 409 10.11 15.86 -12.02
CA VAL A 409 9.56 14.71 -11.30
C VAL A 409 10.67 13.81 -10.73
N GLY A 410 11.74 13.61 -11.51
CA GLY A 410 12.91 12.86 -11.07
C GLY A 410 13.63 13.51 -9.88
N ILE A 411 13.79 14.83 -9.90
CA ILE A 411 14.36 15.60 -8.77
C ILE A 411 13.45 15.48 -7.54
N TYR A 412 12.13 15.57 -7.70
CA TYR A 412 11.19 15.35 -6.61
C TYR A 412 11.36 13.96 -5.97
N LEU A 413 11.51 12.90 -6.77
CA LEU A 413 11.81 11.56 -6.26
C LEU A 413 13.17 11.50 -5.55
N ALA A 414 14.20 12.15 -6.09
CA ALA A 414 15.53 12.21 -5.47
C ALA A 414 15.51 12.95 -4.12
N ILE A 415 14.73 14.03 -3.97
CA ILE A 415 14.51 14.72 -2.69
C ILE A 415 13.86 13.79 -1.68
N ASN A 416 12.82 13.05 -2.07
CA ASN A 416 12.17 12.07 -1.20
C ASN A 416 13.14 10.94 -0.80
N ALA A 417 14.00 10.50 -1.74
CA ALA A 417 15.05 9.53 -1.44
C ALA A 417 16.09 10.11 -0.45
N LEU A 418 16.45 11.39 -0.57
CA LEU A 418 17.34 12.05 0.38
C LEU A 418 16.72 12.13 1.79
N MET A 419 15.44 12.48 1.90
CA MET A 419 14.74 12.47 3.20
C MET A 419 14.72 11.07 3.84
N THR A 420 14.46 10.04 3.04
CA THR A 420 14.51 8.64 3.50
C THR A 420 15.93 8.25 3.90
N LEU A 421 16.96 8.66 3.14
CA LEU A 421 18.36 8.39 3.46
C LEU A 421 18.75 9.02 4.80
N LEU A 422 18.38 10.27 5.04
CA LEU A 422 18.65 10.97 6.31
C LEU A 422 17.96 10.27 7.49
N ALA A 423 16.72 9.81 7.31
CA ALA A 423 16.00 9.05 8.33
C ALA A 423 16.68 7.69 8.62
N LEU A 424 17.14 6.98 7.60
CA LEU A 424 17.91 5.75 7.76
C LEU A 424 19.25 5.98 8.47
N LEU A 425 19.93 7.08 8.18
CA LEU A 425 21.19 7.45 8.87
C LEU A 425 20.94 7.79 10.34
N ALA A 426 19.80 8.40 10.67
CA ALA A 426 19.39 8.71 12.02
C ALA A 426 18.84 7.49 12.79
N SER A 427 18.48 6.40 12.10
CA SER A 427 18.01 5.16 12.70
C SER A 427 19.16 4.27 13.18
N LYS A 428 18.85 3.29 14.02
CA LYS A 428 19.79 2.24 14.42
C LYS A 428 19.57 0.98 13.56
N GLU A 429 20.60 0.12 13.45
CA GLU A 429 20.42 -1.21 12.88
C GLU A 429 19.60 -2.09 13.81
N THR A 430 18.60 -2.77 13.26
CA THR A 430 17.62 -3.54 14.05
C THR A 430 17.74 -5.06 13.88
N LYS A 431 18.64 -5.53 13.03
CA LYS A 431 18.79 -6.95 12.66
C LYS A 431 18.81 -7.91 13.86
N ASN A 432 19.55 -7.55 14.91
CA ASN A 432 19.79 -8.39 16.09
C ASN A 432 18.97 -7.99 17.31
N VAL A 433 17.97 -7.14 17.13
CA VAL A 433 17.11 -6.69 18.23
C VAL A 433 16.23 -7.84 18.71
N ASP A 434 16.24 -8.12 20.02
CA ASP A 434 15.30 -9.03 20.66
C ASP A 434 13.96 -8.35 20.86
N LEU A 435 12.92 -8.83 20.17
CA LEU A 435 11.58 -8.26 20.22
C LEU A 435 10.91 -8.38 21.59
N THR A 436 11.40 -9.25 22.47
CA THR A 436 10.84 -9.43 23.83
C THR A 436 11.45 -8.47 24.85
N GLN A 437 12.58 -7.83 24.48
CA GLN A 437 13.36 -6.97 25.39
C GLN A 437 13.24 -5.47 25.09
N ILE A 438 12.67 -5.09 23.95
CA ILE A 438 12.37 -3.70 23.61
C ILE A 438 10.94 -3.32 23.96
#